data_b3592275058117c57bae830f2f0d3fcf
#
_entry.id   b3592275058117c57bae830f2f0d3fcf
#
_cell.length_a   1.000
_cell.length_b   1.000
_cell.length_c   1.000
_cell.angle_alpha   90.00
_cell.angle_beta   90.00
_cell.angle_gamma   90.00
#
_symmetry.space_group_name_H-M   'P 1'
#
loop_
_entity.id
_entity.type
_entity.pdbx_description
1 polymer ?
#
loop_
_entity_poly.entity_id
_entity_poly.type
_entity_poly.pdbx_seq_one_letter_code
_entity_poly.pdbx_strand_id
1 'polypeptide(L)'
;MRVVGTVVEEGSGKPLAGLQVRAFDKDLLFHDKLGVAITDATGSFRIEYSQLDFSSIFGTETVPELFIRIFDASGKKLLYTSQKAIRNNPQVEERYDIKIPKATLG
;
A
#
# COMPACT_ATOMS: atom_id res chain seq x y z
N MET A 1 -1.67 7.96 -11.54
CA MET A 1 -2.34 6.81 -10.89
C MET A 1 -2.15 6.92 -9.39
N ARG A 2 -3.09 6.41 -8.62
CA ARG A 2 -3.02 6.54 -7.16
C ARG A 2 -3.60 5.34 -6.43
N VAL A 3 -3.08 5.13 -5.23
CA VAL A 3 -3.59 4.16 -4.27
C VAL A 3 -4.10 4.96 -3.08
N VAL A 4 -5.35 4.76 -2.71
CA VAL A 4 -5.98 5.45 -1.60
C VAL A 4 -6.63 4.44 -0.67
N GLY A 5 -6.93 4.85 0.55
CA GLY A 5 -7.67 3.99 1.45
C GLY A 5 -7.64 4.43 2.89
N THR A 6 -8.07 3.51 3.74
CA THR A 6 -8.10 3.72 5.19
C THR A 6 -7.53 2.50 5.90
N VAL A 7 -6.97 2.75 7.09
CA VAL A 7 -6.48 1.69 7.98
C VAL A 7 -7.14 1.89 9.33
N VAL A 8 -7.86 0.87 9.80
CA VAL A 8 -8.56 0.91 11.07
C VAL A 8 -8.25 -0.33 11.88
N GLU A 9 -8.51 -0.25 13.20
CA GLU A 9 -8.43 -1.40 14.09
C GLU A 9 -9.66 -2.29 13.86
N GLU A 10 -9.43 -3.58 13.65
CA GLU A 10 -10.53 -4.54 13.49
C GLU A 10 -11.33 -4.64 14.79
N GLY A 11 -12.63 -4.69 14.64
CA GLY A 11 -13.59 -4.78 15.76
C GLY A 11 -14.06 -3.41 16.22
N SER A 12 -13.18 -2.52 16.61
CA SER A 12 -13.56 -1.18 17.08
C SER A 12 -13.80 -0.18 15.95
N GLY A 13 -13.15 -0.38 14.80
CA GLY A 13 -13.17 0.59 13.72
C GLY A 13 -12.36 1.84 13.98
N LYS A 14 -11.53 1.85 15.05
CA LYS A 14 -10.72 3.00 15.40
C LYS A 14 -9.70 3.31 14.30
N PRO A 15 -9.65 4.56 13.79
CA PRO A 15 -8.65 4.94 12.81
C PRO A 15 -7.22 4.79 13.35
N LEU A 16 -6.32 4.32 12.51
CA LEU A 16 -4.91 4.11 12.89
C LEU A 16 -4.03 5.12 12.16
N ALA A 17 -3.59 6.14 12.89
CA ALA A 17 -2.72 7.19 12.36
C ALA A 17 -1.25 6.81 12.51
N GLY A 18 -0.40 7.41 11.67
CA GLY A 18 1.06 7.29 11.79
C GLY A 18 1.64 6.01 11.23
N LEU A 19 0.86 5.18 10.55
CA LEU A 19 1.36 3.95 9.95
C LEU A 19 1.93 4.22 8.57
N GLN A 20 2.99 3.50 8.21
CA GLN A 20 3.57 3.61 6.87
C GLN A 20 2.89 2.65 5.91
N VAL A 21 2.35 3.18 4.83
CA VAL A 21 1.76 2.39 3.73
C VAL A 21 2.70 2.50 2.54
N ARG A 22 3.14 1.36 2.05
CA ARG A 22 4.05 1.28 0.89
C ARG A 22 3.38 0.52 -0.24
N ALA A 23 3.39 1.09 -1.43
CA ALA A 23 2.87 0.44 -2.63
C ALA A 23 4.02 -0.14 -3.44
N PHE A 24 3.79 -1.32 -4.02
CA PHE A 24 4.81 -2.06 -4.77
C PHE A 24 4.25 -2.56 -6.09
N ASP A 25 5.14 -2.72 -7.05
CA ASP A 25 4.90 -3.51 -8.25
C ASP A 25 5.67 -4.83 -8.10
N LYS A 26 4.98 -5.96 -8.16
CA LYS A 26 5.59 -7.28 -8.02
C LYS A 26 6.70 -7.52 -9.05
N ASP A 27 6.54 -6.98 -10.26
CA ASP A 27 7.46 -7.23 -11.35
C ASP A 27 8.68 -6.33 -11.36
N LEU A 28 8.72 -5.31 -10.49
CA LEU A 28 9.92 -4.51 -10.35
C LEU A 28 11.01 -5.32 -9.66
N LEU A 29 12.20 -5.29 -10.23
CA LEU A 29 13.37 -5.94 -9.62
C LEU A 29 13.60 -5.35 -8.24
N PHE A 30 13.85 -6.23 -7.27
CA PHE A 30 14.11 -5.85 -5.87
C PHE A 30 12.88 -5.26 -5.16
N HIS A 31 11.67 -5.46 -5.69
CA HIS A 31 10.44 -4.95 -5.09
C HIS A 31 10.53 -3.46 -4.79
N ASP A 32 10.95 -2.67 -5.76
CA ASP A 32 11.03 -1.23 -5.59
C ASP A 32 9.65 -0.66 -5.30
N LYS A 33 9.62 0.29 -4.37
CA LYS A 33 8.39 0.95 -3.99
C LYS A 33 7.90 1.88 -5.09
N LEU A 34 6.61 1.82 -5.39
CA LEU A 34 5.95 2.83 -6.22
C LEU A 34 5.75 4.13 -5.44
N GLY A 35 5.59 4.03 -4.14
CA GLY A 35 5.42 5.18 -3.27
C GLY A 35 5.17 4.78 -1.83
N VAL A 36 5.18 5.79 -0.95
CA VAL A 36 4.96 5.64 0.48
C VAL A 36 4.07 6.77 0.97
N ALA A 37 3.17 6.47 1.89
CA ALA A 37 2.37 7.47 2.59
C ALA A 37 2.26 7.11 4.07
N ILE A 38 1.98 8.11 4.89
CA ILE A 38 1.72 7.93 6.32
C ILE A 38 0.23 8.16 6.54
N THR A 39 -0.42 7.27 7.28
CA THR A 39 -1.84 7.46 7.57
C THR A 39 -2.04 8.70 8.45
N ASP A 40 -3.10 9.44 8.17
CA ASP A 40 -3.45 10.65 8.90
C ASP A 40 -4.35 10.34 10.12
N ALA A 41 -4.86 11.39 10.79
CA ALA A 41 -5.69 11.24 11.98
C ALA A 41 -6.97 10.44 11.74
N THR A 42 -7.44 10.36 10.50
CA THR A 42 -8.63 9.57 10.14
C THR A 42 -8.26 8.17 9.64
N GLY A 43 -6.98 7.79 9.70
CA GLY A 43 -6.49 6.53 9.19
C GLY A 43 -6.37 6.49 7.67
N SER A 44 -6.53 7.62 7.01
CA SER A 44 -6.53 7.70 5.55
C SER A 44 -5.12 7.85 5.01
N PHE A 45 -4.91 7.31 3.82
CA PHE A 45 -3.64 7.46 3.10
C PHE A 45 -3.88 7.65 1.60
N ARG A 46 -2.89 8.25 0.95
CA ARG A 46 -2.90 8.45 -0.50
C ARG A 46 -1.47 8.36 -1.02
N ILE A 47 -1.27 7.48 -2.00
CA ILE A 47 0.01 7.32 -2.69
C ILE A 47 -0.22 7.61 -4.16
N GLU A 48 0.48 8.60 -4.70
CA GLU A 48 0.46 8.86 -6.12
C GLU A 48 1.71 8.30 -6.76
N TYR A 49 1.55 7.68 -7.91
CA TYR A 49 2.66 7.18 -8.70
C TYR A 49 2.38 7.41 -10.18
N SER A 50 3.43 7.53 -10.96
CA SER A 50 3.28 7.72 -12.39
C SER A 50 3.52 6.40 -13.12
N GLN A 51 3.04 6.34 -14.35
CA GLN A 51 3.29 5.19 -15.22
C GLN A 51 4.79 5.00 -15.47
N LEU A 52 5.58 6.06 -15.34
CA LEU A 52 7.03 6.00 -15.49
C LEU A 52 7.72 5.26 -14.36
N ASP A 53 7.10 5.19 -13.18
CA ASP A 53 7.69 4.51 -12.02
C ASP A 53 7.81 3.00 -12.21
N PHE A 54 7.01 2.42 -13.10
CA PHE A 54 7.03 0.99 -13.36
C PHE A 54 7.14 0.65 -14.85
N SER A 55 7.20 1.63 -15.74
CA SER A 55 7.55 1.37 -17.12
C SER A 55 8.99 0.89 -17.08
N SER A 56 9.14 -0.41 -17.12
CA SER A 56 10.38 -1.05 -16.79
C SER A 56 11.50 -0.61 -17.73
N ILE A 57 12.70 -0.81 -17.26
CA ILE A 57 13.92 -0.76 -18.05
C ILE A 57 13.76 -1.55 -19.35
N PHE A 58 12.84 -2.49 -19.40
CA PHE A 58 12.59 -3.34 -20.56
C PHE A 58 11.58 -2.74 -21.54
N GLY A 59 10.96 -1.61 -21.21
CA GLY A 59 10.11 -0.85 -22.13
C GLY A 59 8.79 -1.49 -22.54
N THR A 60 8.43 -2.61 -21.95
CA THR A 60 7.23 -3.37 -22.37
C THR A 60 6.14 -3.40 -21.32
N GLU A 61 6.45 -3.15 -20.07
CA GLU A 61 5.48 -3.15 -18.98
C GLU A 61 4.88 -1.76 -18.82
N THR A 62 3.58 -1.66 -19.00
CA THR A 62 2.85 -0.40 -18.83
C THR A 62 1.87 -0.44 -17.69
N VAL A 63 1.68 -1.61 -17.05
CA VAL A 63 0.69 -1.80 -16.00
C VAL A 63 1.34 -2.57 -14.85
N PRO A 64 1.30 -2.04 -13.61
CA PRO A 64 1.90 -2.73 -12.48
C PRO A 64 1.05 -3.92 -12.01
N GLU A 65 1.68 -4.84 -11.31
CA GLU A 65 1.00 -5.84 -10.49
C GLU A 65 1.04 -5.33 -9.05
N LEU A 66 -0.02 -4.64 -8.66
CA LEU A 66 -0.06 -3.82 -7.47
C LEU A 66 -0.31 -4.61 -6.20
N PHE A 67 0.50 -4.36 -5.18
CA PHE A 67 0.20 -4.76 -3.80
C PHE A 67 0.71 -3.70 -2.83
N ILE A 68 0.22 -3.76 -1.59
CA ILE A 68 0.66 -2.84 -0.54
C ILE A 68 1.18 -3.60 0.67
N ARG A 69 2.03 -2.92 1.45
CA ARG A 69 2.44 -3.34 2.78
C ARG A 69 2.24 -2.19 3.74
N ILE A 70 1.77 -2.50 4.94
CA ILE A 70 1.58 -1.52 6.01
C ILE A 70 2.53 -1.87 7.15
N PHE A 71 3.30 -0.88 7.59
CA PHE A 71 4.27 -1.00 8.68
C PHE A 71 3.86 -0.09 9.82
N ASP A 72 4.38 -0.37 11.01
CA ASP A 72 4.23 0.53 12.14
C ASP A 72 4.95 1.87 11.87
N ALA A 73 4.81 2.82 12.81
CA ALA A 73 5.40 4.15 12.64
C ALA A 73 6.91 4.12 12.45
N SER A 74 7.60 3.13 13.01
CA SER A 74 9.05 2.98 12.85
C SER A 74 9.44 2.48 11.46
N GLY A 75 8.50 1.90 10.73
CA GLY A 75 8.76 1.28 9.43
C GLY A 75 9.42 -0.08 9.53
N LYS A 76 9.52 -0.67 10.73
CA LYS A 76 10.24 -1.93 10.94
C LYS A 76 9.32 -3.14 11.09
N LYS A 77 8.15 -2.97 11.71
CA LYS A 77 7.22 -4.07 11.94
C LYS A 77 6.17 -4.10 10.85
N LEU A 78 6.11 -5.20 10.10
CA LEU A 78 5.07 -5.41 9.11
C LEU A 78 3.76 -5.76 9.79
N LEU A 79 2.71 -4.97 9.53
CA LEU A 79 1.39 -5.17 10.12
C LEU A 79 0.42 -5.82 9.15
N TYR A 80 0.59 -5.60 7.85
CA TYR A 80 -0.32 -6.10 6.82
C TYR A 80 0.37 -6.12 5.46
N THR A 81 0.02 -7.12 4.65
CA THR A 81 0.42 -7.14 3.24
C THR A 81 -0.71 -7.71 2.38
N SER A 82 -0.91 -7.13 1.21
CA SER A 82 -1.82 -7.66 0.20
C SER A 82 -1.11 -8.50 -0.85
N GLN A 83 0.11 -8.94 -0.58
CA GLN A 83 0.94 -9.68 -1.53
C GLN A 83 0.29 -10.99 -2.00
N LYS A 84 -0.61 -11.57 -1.22
CA LYS A 84 -1.36 -12.77 -1.60
C LYS A 84 -2.58 -12.48 -2.47
N ALA A 85 -2.93 -11.21 -2.64
CA ALA A 85 -4.09 -10.77 -3.43
C ALA A 85 -3.68 -9.63 -4.35
N ILE A 86 -2.66 -9.87 -5.17
CA ILE A 86 -2.11 -8.88 -6.09
C ILE A 86 -3.19 -8.43 -7.07
N ARG A 87 -3.27 -7.12 -7.29
CA ARG A 87 -4.21 -6.54 -8.25
C ARG A 87 -3.51 -6.37 -9.59
N ASN A 88 -3.89 -7.22 -10.54
CA ASN A 88 -3.43 -7.12 -11.91
C ASN A 88 -4.28 -6.09 -12.66
N ASN A 89 -3.68 -5.30 -13.53
CA ASN A 89 -4.36 -4.23 -14.27
C ASN A 89 -5.12 -3.27 -13.35
N PRO A 90 -4.44 -2.63 -12.39
CA PRO A 90 -5.10 -1.72 -11.46
C PRO A 90 -5.72 -0.53 -12.20
N GLN A 91 -6.82 -0.03 -11.65
CA GLN A 91 -7.48 1.17 -12.13
C GLN A 91 -6.61 2.41 -11.84
N VAL A 92 -6.97 3.54 -12.43
CA VAL A 92 -6.30 4.81 -12.17
C VAL A 92 -6.29 5.12 -10.66
N GLU A 93 -7.38 4.77 -9.97
CA GLU A 93 -7.47 4.84 -8.52
C GLU A 93 -7.81 3.46 -7.98
N GLU A 94 -6.95 2.95 -7.11
CA GLU A 94 -7.18 1.69 -6.41
C GLU A 94 -7.39 1.97 -4.93
N ARG A 95 -8.44 1.39 -4.37
CA ARG A 95 -8.79 1.61 -2.97
C ARG A 95 -8.55 0.37 -2.13
N TYR A 96 -7.91 0.58 -0.97
CA TYR A 96 -7.70 -0.43 0.06
C TYR A 96 -8.26 0.07 1.38
N ASP A 97 -9.29 -0.59 1.89
CA ASP A 97 -9.82 -0.33 3.22
C ASP A 97 -9.43 -1.50 4.10
N ILE A 98 -8.46 -1.28 4.97
CA ILE A 98 -7.77 -2.34 5.69
C ILE A 98 -8.15 -2.32 7.17
N LYS A 99 -8.43 -3.50 7.70
CA LYS A 99 -8.67 -3.71 9.13
C LYS A 99 -7.52 -4.53 9.69
N ILE A 100 -6.86 -4.00 10.71
CA ILE A 100 -5.73 -4.66 11.33
C ILE A 100 -6.16 -5.22 12.68
N PRO A 101 -5.98 -6.54 12.92
CA PRO A 101 -6.33 -7.14 14.21
C PRO A 101 -5.58 -6.46 15.35
N LYS A 102 -6.28 -6.24 16.47
CA LYS A 102 -5.70 -5.62 17.65
C LYS A 102 -4.46 -6.35 18.15
N ALA A 103 -4.47 -7.68 18.08
CA ALA A 103 -3.33 -8.50 18.49
C ALA A 103 -2.07 -8.21 17.66
N THR A 104 -2.24 -7.83 16.37
CA THR A 104 -1.12 -7.47 15.50
C THR A 104 -0.50 -6.13 15.90
N LEU A 105 -1.30 -5.23 16.47
CA LEU A 105 -0.86 -3.90 16.88
C LEU A 105 -0.10 -3.92 18.21
N GLY A 106 -0.42 -4.86 19.06
CA GLY A 106 0.20 -5.00 20.39
C GLY A 106 1.56 -5.69 20.37
#